data_77e3e8c95c5b23a7e7c91c75bb5c220f
#
_entry.id   77e3e8c95c5b23a7e7c91c75bb5c220f
#
_cell.length_a   1.000
_cell.length_b   1.000
_cell.length_c   1.000
_cell.angle_alpha   90.00
_cell.angle_beta   90.00
_cell.angle_gamma   90.00
#
_symmetry.space_group_name_H-M   'P 1'
#
loop_
_entity.id
_entity.type
_entity.pdbx_description
1 polymer ?
#
loop_
_entity_poly.entity_id
_entity_poly.type
_entity_poly.pdbx_seq_one_letter_code
_entity_poly.pdbx_strand_id
1 'polypeptide(L)'
;GKRIGFHAKRLGVQINFAPVVDINTNPANPIIGFRSFGEDKYNVSNKALNYLKGMHHHGIMGAAKHFPGHGDTETDSHLTLPTIGFSKDRIDQVELYPFKKLIENGLDGIMTAHLNIPSLDKNKISTLSKKVINNLLINDLRFKGLVITDALDMKAIVDFSKGDYPDVSALNAGNDLLLMPTDVAKSIKELKKAIQKNKISTKTLEKAVKKNLMAKYKSGLNYFKPIKIENIVEDLNQDIDYALLDRLAEESMTLVKNQNTNLPLSISDQKSIAVSYTHLRAHETLR
;
A
#
# COMPACT_ATOMS: atom_id res chain seq x y z
N GLY A 1 -12.38 -1.98 6.24
CA GLY A 1 -12.49 -0.99 5.15
C GLY A 1 -13.56 0.08 5.43
N LYS A 2 -14.81 -0.31 5.77
CA LYS A 2 -15.91 0.64 5.96
C LYS A 2 -15.64 1.65 7.08
N ARG A 3 -15.18 1.22 8.27
CA ARG A 3 -14.87 2.16 9.37
C ARG A 3 -13.67 3.06 9.03
N ILE A 4 -12.62 2.52 8.42
CA ILE A 4 -11.49 3.32 7.95
C ILE A 4 -11.93 4.35 6.92
N GLY A 5 -12.83 3.99 6.00
CA GLY A 5 -13.41 4.93 5.05
C GLY A 5 -14.20 6.05 5.72
N PHE A 6 -14.98 5.74 6.75
CA PHE A 6 -15.69 6.71 7.57
C PHE A 6 -14.73 7.68 8.27
N HIS A 7 -13.70 7.16 8.96
CA HIS A 7 -12.70 7.97 9.65
C HIS A 7 -11.93 8.87 8.68
N ALA A 8 -11.48 8.31 7.55
CA ALA A 8 -10.81 9.07 6.51
C ALA A 8 -11.68 10.22 5.99
N LYS A 9 -12.97 9.94 5.71
CA LYS A 9 -13.92 10.96 5.26
C LYS A 9 -14.12 12.04 6.31
N ARG A 10 -14.27 11.65 7.58
CA ARG A 10 -14.45 12.59 8.70
C ARG A 10 -13.24 13.51 8.89
N LEU A 11 -12.04 13.00 8.63
CA LEU A 11 -10.78 13.76 8.67
C LEU A 11 -10.48 14.56 7.38
N GLY A 12 -11.34 14.48 6.36
CA GLY A 12 -11.12 15.18 5.09
C GLY A 12 -10.06 14.54 4.20
N VAL A 13 -9.73 13.26 4.43
CA VAL A 13 -8.81 12.48 3.58
C VAL A 13 -9.58 11.95 2.37
N GLN A 14 -9.02 12.10 1.18
CA GLN A 14 -9.65 11.68 -0.08
C GLN A 14 -9.09 10.37 -0.63
N ILE A 15 -7.83 10.06 -0.36
CA ILE A 15 -7.17 8.83 -0.78
C ILE A 15 -6.42 8.20 0.39
N ASN A 16 -6.60 6.90 0.57
CA ASN A 16 -5.83 6.10 1.50
C ASN A 16 -4.86 5.20 0.72
N PHE A 17 -3.56 5.26 1.06
CA PHE A 17 -2.54 4.39 0.46
C PHE A 17 -2.59 2.98 1.05
N ALA A 18 -3.74 2.35 0.88
CA ALA A 18 -4.11 1.00 1.28
C ALA A 18 -5.14 0.44 0.27
N PRO A 19 -5.30 -0.89 0.17
CA PRO A 19 -4.73 -1.94 1.00
C PRO A 19 -3.29 -2.34 0.63
N VAL A 20 -2.58 -2.98 1.59
CA VAL A 20 -1.39 -3.77 1.29
C VAL A 20 -1.85 -5.08 0.64
N VAL A 21 -1.35 -5.37 -0.55
CA VAL A 21 -1.69 -6.58 -1.32
C VAL A 21 -0.48 -7.48 -1.57
N ASP A 22 0.63 -7.17 -0.91
CA ASP A 22 1.82 -8.02 -0.93
C ASP A 22 1.48 -9.37 -0.27
N ILE A 23 1.82 -10.46 -0.95
CA ILE A 23 1.61 -11.82 -0.46
C ILE A 23 2.86 -12.20 0.33
N ASN A 24 2.73 -12.41 1.65
CA ASN A 24 3.86 -12.62 2.56
C ASN A 24 4.39 -14.06 2.46
N THR A 25 4.95 -14.43 1.31
CA THR A 25 5.49 -15.77 1.05
C THR A 25 6.81 -16.02 1.78
N ASN A 26 7.52 -14.97 2.19
CA ASN A 26 8.74 -15.07 2.98
C ASN A 26 8.48 -14.65 4.44
N PRO A 27 8.49 -15.59 5.40
CA PRO A 27 8.27 -15.26 6.80
C PRO A 27 9.39 -14.39 7.41
N ALA A 28 10.56 -14.34 6.78
CA ALA A 28 11.67 -13.47 7.19
C ALA A 28 11.55 -12.04 6.65
N ASN A 29 10.50 -11.70 5.91
CA ASN A 29 10.30 -10.37 5.37
C ASN A 29 10.12 -9.34 6.49
N PRO A 30 11.08 -8.38 6.65
CA PRO A 30 11.08 -7.47 7.79
C PRO A 30 10.09 -6.30 7.64
N ILE A 31 9.58 -6.07 6.41
CA ILE A 31 8.77 -4.88 6.09
C ILE A 31 7.30 -5.19 5.94
N ILE A 32 6.98 -6.25 5.21
CA ILE A 32 5.59 -6.60 4.92
C ILE A 32 4.98 -7.34 6.10
N GLY A 33 5.49 -8.49 6.50
CA GLY A 33 5.11 -9.22 7.70
C GLY A 33 3.64 -9.03 8.11
N PHE A 34 3.41 -8.46 9.28
CA PHE A 34 2.08 -8.20 9.84
C PHE A 34 1.23 -7.20 9.05
N ARG A 35 1.78 -6.49 8.07
CA ARG A 35 1.01 -5.58 7.19
C ARG A 35 0.25 -6.33 6.11
N SER A 36 0.67 -7.56 5.78
CA SER A 36 0.02 -8.41 4.77
C SER A 36 -1.27 -9.04 5.31
N PHE A 37 -2.19 -9.34 4.41
CA PHE A 37 -3.36 -10.17 4.69
C PHE A 37 -3.06 -11.68 4.67
N GLY A 38 -1.80 -12.09 4.50
CA GLY A 38 -1.34 -13.47 4.60
C GLY A 38 -0.49 -13.95 3.42
N GLU A 39 -0.32 -15.27 3.35
CA GLU A 39 0.57 -15.97 2.42
C GLU A 39 -0.16 -16.50 1.18
N ASP A 40 -1.49 -16.61 1.24
CA ASP A 40 -2.31 -17.11 0.15
C ASP A 40 -2.85 -15.97 -0.72
N LYS A 41 -2.55 -16.00 -2.00
CA LYS A 41 -2.92 -14.96 -2.96
C LYS A 41 -4.44 -14.74 -3.09
N TYR A 42 -5.24 -15.79 -2.90
CA TYR A 42 -6.71 -15.69 -2.99
C TYR A 42 -7.26 -14.99 -1.75
N ASN A 43 -6.77 -15.37 -0.57
CA ASN A 43 -7.14 -14.73 0.70
C ASN A 43 -6.74 -13.25 0.72
N VAL A 44 -5.48 -12.94 0.35
CA VAL A 44 -4.99 -11.56 0.23
C VAL A 44 -5.89 -10.75 -0.70
N SER A 45 -6.20 -11.29 -1.88
CA SER A 45 -7.05 -10.60 -2.87
C SER A 45 -8.46 -10.35 -2.36
N ASN A 46 -9.09 -11.33 -1.71
CA ASN A 46 -10.44 -11.22 -1.19
C ASN A 46 -10.54 -10.20 -0.05
N LYS A 47 -9.59 -10.24 0.90
CA LYS A 47 -9.53 -9.28 2.00
C LYS A 47 -9.27 -7.86 1.50
N ALA A 48 -8.31 -7.70 0.59
CA ALA A 48 -7.99 -6.41 -0.01
C ALA A 48 -9.18 -5.83 -0.80
N LEU A 49 -9.89 -6.66 -1.56
CA LEU A 49 -11.09 -6.23 -2.29
C LEU A 49 -12.21 -5.76 -1.35
N ASN A 50 -12.47 -6.50 -0.28
CA ASN A 50 -13.47 -6.10 0.70
C ASN A 50 -13.04 -4.83 1.48
N TYR A 51 -11.74 -4.68 1.73
CA TYR A 51 -11.20 -3.44 2.30
C TYR A 51 -11.44 -2.24 1.38
N LEU A 52 -11.13 -2.37 0.09
CA LEU A 52 -11.34 -1.35 -0.94
C LEU A 52 -12.83 -0.98 -1.07
N LYS A 53 -13.71 -1.97 -1.19
CA LYS A 53 -15.17 -1.76 -1.25
C LYS A 53 -15.69 -0.99 -0.02
N GLY A 54 -15.16 -1.32 1.16
CA GLY A 54 -15.50 -0.61 2.39
C GLY A 54 -15.09 0.87 2.37
N MET A 55 -13.91 1.19 1.85
CA MET A 55 -13.47 2.58 1.66
C MET A 55 -14.33 3.32 0.62
N HIS A 56 -14.61 2.68 -0.51
CA HIS A 56 -15.47 3.23 -1.56
C HIS A 56 -16.87 3.58 -1.07
N HIS A 57 -17.42 2.84 -0.10
CA HIS A 57 -18.71 3.15 0.52
C HIS A 57 -18.77 4.58 1.10
N HIS A 58 -17.64 5.13 1.51
CA HIS A 58 -17.52 6.50 2.01
C HIS A 58 -16.89 7.48 1.00
N GLY A 59 -16.69 7.03 -0.25
CA GLY A 59 -16.10 7.85 -1.31
C GLY A 59 -14.60 8.08 -1.13
N ILE A 60 -13.91 7.20 -0.38
CA ILE A 60 -12.45 7.25 -0.20
C ILE A 60 -11.80 6.36 -1.25
N MET A 61 -10.90 6.93 -2.03
CA MET A 61 -10.10 6.19 -2.99
C MET A 61 -9.07 5.31 -2.27
N GLY A 62 -8.82 4.11 -2.83
CA GLY A 62 -7.79 3.21 -2.35
C GLY A 62 -6.62 3.06 -3.31
N ALA A 63 -5.41 2.87 -2.76
CA ALA A 63 -4.22 2.56 -3.55
C ALA A 63 -3.58 1.26 -3.08
N ALA A 64 -3.62 0.23 -3.95
CA ALA A 64 -3.00 -1.06 -3.68
C ALA A 64 -1.48 -0.95 -3.72
N LYS A 65 -0.79 -1.62 -2.80
CA LYS A 65 0.67 -1.54 -2.65
C LYS A 65 1.29 -2.86 -2.19
N HIS A 66 2.54 -3.10 -2.54
CA HIS A 66 3.51 -2.27 -3.29
C HIS A 66 3.84 -2.96 -4.62
N PHE A 67 3.40 -2.38 -5.72
CA PHE A 67 3.54 -2.98 -7.06
C PHE A 67 5.01 -3.10 -7.51
N PRO A 68 5.43 -4.24 -8.08
CA PRO A 68 4.64 -5.40 -8.52
C PRO A 68 4.51 -6.52 -7.49
N GLY A 69 4.83 -6.29 -6.22
CA GLY A 69 4.74 -7.22 -5.09
C GLY A 69 6.03 -7.22 -4.27
N HIS A 70 5.94 -6.99 -2.96
CA HIS A 70 7.07 -6.83 -2.04
C HIS A 70 7.12 -7.93 -0.98
N GLY A 71 6.21 -8.92 -1.06
CA GLY A 71 5.98 -9.88 0.02
C GLY A 71 7.06 -10.95 0.21
N ASP A 72 7.97 -11.11 -0.76
CA ASP A 72 9.02 -12.13 -0.72
C ASP A 72 10.44 -11.55 -0.64
N THR A 73 10.60 -10.34 -0.16
CA THR A 73 11.92 -9.73 0.01
C THR A 73 12.51 -10.04 1.37
N GLU A 74 13.84 -10.21 1.43
CA GLU A 74 14.59 -10.47 2.67
C GLU A 74 15.20 -9.22 3.28
N THR A 75 15.18 -8.10 2.55
CA THR A 75 15.84 -6.85 2.95
C THR A 75 14.88 -5.69 3.04
N ASP A 76 15.16 -4.79 3.97
CA ASP A 76 14.38 -3.57 4.18
C ASP A 76 14.70 -2.53 3.10
N SER A 77 13.70 -2.13 2.33
CA SER A 77 13.81 -1.07 1.31
C SER A 77 14.11 0.32 1.88
N HIS A 78 13.94 0.52 3.19
CA HIS A 78 14.40 1.73 3.88
C HIS A 78 15.91 1.74 4.11
N LEU A 79 16.55 0.57 4.08
CA LEU A 79 17.99 0.42 4.34
C LEU A 79 18.80 0.11 3.07
N THR A 80 18.28 -0.76 2.21
CA THR A 80 18.96 -1.25 1.01
C THR A 80 17.96 -1.49 -0.12
N LEU A 81 18.44 -1.72 -1.34
CA LEU A 81 17.59 -2.05 -2.48
C LEU A 81 17.22 -3.55 -2.49
N PRO A 82 15.95 -3.91 -2.19
CA PRO A 82 15.54 -5.31 -2.22
C PRO A 82 15.51 -5.86 -3.64
N THR A 83 15.90 -7.13 -3.77
CA THR A 83 15.91 -7.83 -5.06
C THR A 83 14.95 -9.02 -5.03
N ILE A 84 14.15 -9.16 -6.08
CA ILE A 84 13.28 -10.31 -6.35
C ILE A 84 13.82 -11.07 -7.54
N GLY A 85 14.32 -12.27 -7.30
CA GLY A 85 14.98 -13.11 -8.31
C GLY A 85 14.06 -14.01 -9.13
N PHE A 86 12.74 -13.92 -8.97
CA PHE A 86 11.78 -14.80 -9.61
C PHE A 86 11.67 -14.58 -11.12
N SER A 87 11.23 -15.63 -11.82
CA SER A 87 10.85 -15.55 -13.21
C SER A 87 9.63 -14.65 -13.42
N LYS A 88 9.49 -14.10 -14.63
CA LYS A 88 8.31 -13.30 -14.98
C LYS A 88 7.00 -14.08 -14.79
N ASP A 89 6.99 -15.36 -15.12
CA ASP A 89 5.82 -16.22 -14.98
C ASP A 89 5.40 -16.39 -13.51
N ARG A 90 6.38 -16.58 -12.61
CA ARG A 90 6.11 -16.63 -11.16
C ARG A 90 5.50 -15.34 -10.65
N ILE A 91 6.09 -14.20 -11.02
CA ILE A 91 5.59 -12.87 -10.66
C ILE A 91 4.16 -12.68 -11.20
N ASP A 92 3.91 -13.09 -12.42
CA ASP A 92 2.58 -12.96 -13.04
C ASP A 92 1.51 -13.80 -12.35
N GLN A 93 1.86 -15.02 -11.94
CA GLN A 93 0.93 -15.98 -11.34
C GLN A 93 0.66 -15.73 -9.85
N VAL A 94 1.60 -15.12 -9.14
CA VAL A 94 1.51 -14.94 -7.69
C VAL A 94 1.48 -13.45 -7.34
N GLU A 95 2.59 -12.73 -7.47
CA GLU A 95 2.71 -11.35 -6.98
C GLU A 95 1.71 -10.41 -7.64
N LEU A 96 1.46 -10.55 -8.94
CA LEU A 96 0.52 -9.70 -9.69
C LEU A 96 -0.95 -10.12 -9.52
N TYR A 97 -1.22 -11.30 -8.97
CA TYR A 97 -2.59 -11.81 -8.88
C TYR A 97 -3.54 -10.86 -8.10
N PRO A 98 -3.19 -10.37 -6.89
CA PRO A 98 -4.04 -9.43 -6.17
C PRO A 98 -4.25 -8.12 -6.92
N PHE A 99 -3.21 -7.58 -7.57
CA PHE A 99 -3.32 -6.36 -8.36
C PHE A 99 -4.31 -6.52 -9.51
N LYS A 100 -4.21 -7.63 -10.28
CA LYS A 100 -5.15 -7.95 -11.36
C LYS A 100 -6.59 -7.96 -10.85
N LYS A 101 -6.83 -8.64 -9.73
CA LYS A 101 -8.16 -8.72 -9.11
C LYS A 101 -8.71 -7.36 -8.68
N LEU A 102 -7.90 -6.50 -8.09
CA LEU A 102 -8.34 -5.19 -7.68
C LEU A 102 -8.55 -4.25 -8.88
N ILE A 103 -7.70 -4.32 -9.91
CA ILE A 103 -7.85 -3.56 -11.16
C ILE A 103 -9.20 -3.90 -11.84
N GLU A 104 -9.53 -5.19 -11.96
CA GLU A 104 -10.81 -5.67 -12.50
C GLU A 104 -12.04 -5.13 -11.71
N ASN A 105 -11.83 -4.77 -10.44
CA ASN A 105 -12.86 -4.30 -9.52
C ASN A 105 -12.77 -2.79 -9.21
N GLY A 106 -12.15 -2.01 -10.08
CA GLY A 106 -12.21 -0.55 -10.02
C GLY A 106 -11.24 0.10 -9.03
N LEU A 107 -10.04 -0.46 -8.86
CA LEU A 107 -8.97 0.13 -8.06
C LEU A 107 -8.61 1.54 -8.55
N ASP A 108 -8.52 2.50 -7.63
CA ASP A 108 -8.27 3.92 -7.94
C ASP A 108 -6.80 4.25 -8.12
N GLY A 109 -5.92 3.64 -7.31
CA GLY A 109 -4.49 3.92 -7.30
C GLY A 109 -3.64 2.65 -7.13
N ILE A 110 -2.40 2.72 -7.61
CA ILE A 110 -1.36 1.72 -7.34
C ILE A 110 -0.10 2.45 -6.93
N MET A 111 0.47 2.04 -5.78
CA MET A 111 1.76 2.52 -5.32
C MET A 111 2.87 1.57 -5.79
N THR A 112 3.89 2.13 -6.43
CA THR A 112 5.01 1.39 -7.01
C THR A 112 6.16 1.26 -6.01
N ALA A 113 6.66 0.04 -5.83
CA ALA A 113 7.76 -0.25 -4.93
C ALA A 113 9.14 0.08 -5.54
N HIS A 114 10.14 0.30 -4.70
CA HIS A 114 11.54 0.43 -5.10
C HIS A 114 12.23 -0.94 -5.06
N LEU A 115 11.99 -1.77 -6.08
CA LEU A 115 12.46 -3.13 -6.17
C LEU A 115 13.35 -3.35 -7.38
N ASN A 116 14.43 -4.10 -7.20
CA ASN A 116 15.21 -4.65 -8.29
C ASN A 116 14.61 -6.00 -8.72
N ILE A 117 14.09 -6.08 -9.94
CA ILE A 117 13.45 -7.30 -10.48
C ILE A 117 14.04 -7.57 -11.87
N PRO A 118 15.17 -8.26 -11.95
CA PRO A 118 15.91 -8.45 -13.22
C PRO A 118 15.10 -9.14 -14.32
N SER A 119 14.12 -9.99 -13.95
CA SER A 119 13.24 -10.65 -14.91
C SER A 119 12.24 -9.70 -15.58
N LEU A 120 11.94 -8.52 -14.98
CA LEU A 120 11.10 -7.49 -15.56
C LEU A 120 11.93 -6.38 -16.21
N ASP A 121 12.99 -5.92 -15.56
CA ASP A 121 13.94 -4.96 -16.10
C ASP A 121 15.32 -5.12 -15.45
N LYS A 122 16.32 -5.47 -16.24
CA LYS A 122 17.71 -5.67 -15.77
C LYS A 122 18.43 -4.39 -15.36
N ASN A 123 17.95 -3.23 -15.86
CA ASN A 123 18.70 -1.96 -15.79
C ASN A 123 18.05 -0.93 -14.86
N LYS A 124 16.79 -1.09 -14.49
CA LYS A 124 16.02 -0.12 -13.71
C LYS A 124 15.20 -0.81 -12.63
N ILE A 125 15.15 -0.19 -11.47
CA ILE A 125 14.22 -0.60 -10.40
C ILE A 125 12.78 -0.33 -10.85
N SER A 126 11.83 -1.05 -10.28
CA SER A 126 10.43 -1.07 -10.70
C SER A 126 9.80 0.32 -10.82
N THR A 127 9.99 1.20 -9.84
CA THR A 127 9.46 2.59 -9.87
C THR A 127 10.01 3.43 -11.02
N LEU A 128 11.24 3.20 -11.47
CA LEU A 128 11.91 3.97 -12.52
C LEU A 128 11.85 3.29 -13.90
N SER A 129 11.23 2.11 -13.98
CA SER A 129 11.20 1.29 -15.19
C SER A 129 9.97 1.54 -16.05
N LYS A 130 10.16 2.01 -17.28
CA LYS A 130 9.09 2.04 -18.30
C LYS A 130 8.52 0.66 -18.60
N LYS A 131 9.34 -0.41 -18.54
CA LYS A 131 8.88 -1.77 -18.78
C LYS A 131 7.89 -2.21 -17.71
N VAL A 132 8.15 -1.85 -16.44
CA VAL A 132 7.29 -2.20 -15.32
C VAL A 132 6.06 -1.30 -15.27
N ILE A 133 6.23 0.02 -15.36
CA ILE A 133 5.11 0.94 -15.17
C ILE A 133 4.28 1.08 -16.47
N ASN A 134 4.92 1.47 -17.57
CA ASN A 134 4.16 1.75 -18.78
C ASN A 134 3.73 0.47 -19.51
N ASN A 135 4.64 -0.50 -19.69
CA ASN A 135 4.31 -1.68 -20.46
C ASN A 135 3.48 -2.66 -19.64
N LEU A 136 4.01 -3.16 -18.50
CA LEU A 136 3.31 -4.16 -17.70
C LEU A 136 2.06 -3.57 -17.01
N LEU A 137 2.18 -2.50 -16.20
CA LEU A 137 1.04 -2.01 -15.42
C LEU A 137 -0.02 -1.31 -16.28
N ILE A 138 0.39 -0.33 -17.11
CA ILE A 138 -0.57 0.50 -17.84
C ILE A 138 -1.11 -0.22 -19.07
N ASN A 139 -0.25 -0.88 -19.87
CA ASN A 139 -0.67 -1.49 -21.12
C ASN A 139 -1.16 -2.93 -20.94
N ASP A 140 -0.35 -3.82 -20.36
CA ASP A 140 -0.69 -5.25 -20.26
C ASP A 140 -1.82 -5.47 -19.25
N LEU A 141 -1.69 -4.90 -18.02
CA LEU A 141 -2.73 -4.99 -16.99
C LEU A 141 -3.86 -3.97 -17.17
N ARG A 142 -3.76 -3.07 -18.15
CA ARG A 142 -4.77 -2.06 -18.53
C ARG A 142 -5.19 -1.15 -17.35
N PHE A 143 -4.26 -0.86 -16.45
CA PHE A 143 -4.55 0.00 -15.32
C PHE A 143 -4.77 1.46 -15.75
N LYS A 144 -5.89 2.05 -15.32
CA LYS A 144 -6.31 3.41 -15.72
C LYS A 144 -6.28 4.42 -14.57
N GLY A 145 -6.09 3.95 -13.33
CA GLY A 145 -6.05 4.79 -12.13
C GLY A 145 -4.73 5.55 -11.96
N LEU A 146 -4.54 6.14 -10.78
CA LEU A 146 -3.32 6.84 -10.41
C LEU A 146 -2.17 5.86 -10.18
N VAL A 147 -1.03 6.12 -10.79
CA VAL A 147 0.23 5.45 -10.49
C VAL A 147 1.04 6.37 -9.58
N ILE A 148 1.31 5.91 -8.36
CA ILE A 148 1.91 6.69 -7.29
C ILE A 148 3.25 6.05 -6.95
N THR A 149 4.32 6.81 -6.81
CA THR A 149 5.58 6.24 -6.31
C THR A 149 5.46 5.93 -4.82
N ASP A 150 6.23 4.97 -4.31
CA ASP A 150 6.60 4.99 -2.91
C ASP A 150 7.48 6.22 -2.63
N ALA A 151 7.83 6.46 -1.37
CA ALA A 151 8.53 7.67 -0.98
C ALA A 151 9.90 7.79 -1.66
N LEU A 152 10.12 8.88 -2.41
CA LEU A 152 11.35 9.08 -3.19
C LEU A 152 12.56 9.50 -2.34
N ASP A 153 12.38 9.74 -1.05
CA ASP A 153 13.44 9.96 -0.07
C ASP A 153 13.98 8.66 0.55
N MET A 154 13.40 7.51 0.23
CA MET A 154 13.86 6.21 0.72
C MET A 154 15.28 5.90 0.21
N LYS A 155 16.11 5.34 1.10
CA LYS A 155 17.53 5.07 0.81
C LYS A 155 17.73 4.19 -0.43
N ALA A 156 16.88 3.18 -0.63
CA ALA A 156 16.95 2.28 -1.78
C ALA A 156 16.95 3.02 -3.13
N ILE A 157 16.09 4.02 -3.30
CA ILE A 157 16.00 4.77 -4.57
C ILE A 157 17.06 5.90 -4.65
N VAL A 158 17.38 6.52 -3.51
CA VAL A 158 18.40 7.56 -3.44
C VAL A 158 19.78 6.98 -3.82
N ASP A 159 20.17 5.85 -3.22
CA ASP A 159 21.44 5.18 -3.49
C ASP A 159 21.49 4.62 -4.93
N PHE A 160 20.37 4.09 -5.45
CA PHE A 160 20.28 3.62 -6.82
C PHE A 160 20.49 4.75 -7.84
N SER A 161 19.96 5.93 -7.55
CA SER A 161 19.96 7.06 -8.48
C SER A 161 21.32 7.75 -8.63
N LYS A 162 22.27 7.55 -7.73
CA LYS A 162 23.68 8.02 -7.77
C LYS A 162 23.85 9.46 -8.27
N GLY A 163 23.01 10.39 -7.77
CA GLY A 163 23.07 11.80 -8.15
C GLY A 163 22.16 12.21 -9.31
N ASP A 164 21.52 11.28 -10.01
CA ASP A 164 20.39 11.56 -10.88
C ASP A 164 19.14 11.83 -10.05
N TYR A 165 18.20 12.59 -10.61
CA TYR A 165 16.94 12.88 -9.94
C TYR A 165 15.94 11.76 -10.22
N PRO A 166 15.59 10.95 -9.22
CA PRO A 166 14.62 9.85 -9.37
C PRO A 166 13.26 10.36 -9.87
N ASP A 167 12.85 11.58 -9.47
CA ASP A 167 11.62 12.24 -9.88
C ASP A 167 11.43 12.28 -11.40
N VAL A 168 12.49 12.70 -12.12
CA VAL A 168 12.48 12.79 -13.59
C VAL A 168 12.30 11.40 -14.21
N SER A 169 13.03 10.43 -13.71
CA SER A 169 12.96 9.04 -14.19
C SER A 169 11.61 8.39 -13.85
N ALA A 170 11.07 8.63 -12.65
CA ALA A 170 9.78 8.11 -12.21
C ALA A 170 8.61 8.67 -13.05
N LEU A 171 8.56 10.00 -13.27
CA LEU A 171 7.54 10.59 -14.13
C LEU A 171 7.66 10.06 -15.59
N ASN A 172 8.88 9.95 -16.10
CA ASN A 172 9.12 9.42 -17.44
C ASN A 172 8.81 7.92 -17.57
N ALA A 173 8.86 7.16 -16.48
CA ALA A 173 8.43 5.75 -16.44
C ALA A 173 6.91 5.60 -16.54
N GLY A 174 6.15 6.63 -16.15
CA GLY A 174 4.69 6.65 -16.21
C GLY A 174 4.00 6.76 -14.86
N ASN A 175 4.74 7.09 -13.77
CA ASN A 175 4.10 7.46 -12.51
C ASN A 175 3.40 8.83 -12.67
N ASP A 176 2.23 8.96 -12.04
CA ASP A 176 1.40 10.17 -12.13
C ASP A 176 1.56 11.08 -10.91
N LEU A 177 1.90 10.51 -9.75
CA LEU A 177 2.12 11.20 -8.48
C LEU A 177 3.47 10.80 -7.90
N LEU A 178 4.30 11.78 -7.57
CA LEU A 178 5.62 11.60 -6.97
C LEU A 178 5.52 11.88 -5.48
N LEU A 179 5.68 10.84 -4.66
CA LEU A 179 5.52 10.94 -3.21
C LEU A 179 6.85 11.27 -2.54
N MET A 180 6.85 12.24 -1.62
CA MET A 180 7.96 12.60 -0.75
C MET A 180 9.33 12.71 -1.48
N PRO A 181 9.46 13.60 -2.48
CA PRO A 181 10.78 13.87 -3.02
C PRO A 181 11.69 14.50 -1.94
N THR A 182 12.97 14.20 -1.96
CA THR A 182 13.94 14.71 -0.97
C THR A 182 13.99 16.25 -0.88
N ASP A 183 13.72 16.93 -1.99
CA ASP A 183 13.65 18.39 -2.09
C ASP A 183 12.64 18.77 -3.16
N VAL A 184 11.46 19.23 -2.76
CA VAL A 184 10.36 19.57 -3.66
C VAL A 184 10.73 20.71 -4.62
N ALA A 185 11.41 21.76 -4.16
CA ALA A 185 11.77 22.89 -5.00
C ALA A 185 12.77 22.48 -6.10
N LYS A 186 13.75 21.67 -5.73
CA LYS A 186 14.75 21.12 -6.62
C LYS A 186 14.12 20.13 -7.61
N SER A 187 13.22 19.26 -7.14
CA SER A 187 12.46 18.33 -7.98
C SER A 187 11.69 19.07 -9.08
N ILE A 188 10.95 20.11 -8.74
CA ILE A 188 10.23 20.94 -9.71
C ILE A 188 11.18 21.56 -10.73
N LYS A 189 12.33 22.09 -10.28
CA LYS A 189 13.35 22.68 -11.16
C LYS A 189 13.91 21.66 -12.16
N GLU A 190 14.22 20.46 -11.68
CA GLU A 190 14.78 19.41 -12.55
C GLU A 190 13.73 18.83 -13.52
N LEU A 191 12.46 18.69 -13.09
CA LEU A 191 11.35 18.32 -13.97
C LEU A 191 11.14 19.35 -15.07
N LYS A 192 11.14 20.66 -14.75
CA LYS A 192 11.06 21.76 -15.75
C LYS A 192 12.21 21.66 -16.77
N LYS A 193 13.45 21.49 -16.31
CA LYS A 193 14.62 21.31 -17.18
C LYS A 193 14.50 20.07 -18.07
N ALA A 194 14.00 18.96 -17.54
CA ALA A 194 13.83 17.71 -18.27
C ALA A 194 12.80 17.88 -19.41
N ILE A 195 11.73 18.62 -19.18
CA ILE A 195 10.73 18.95 -20.20
C ILE A 195 11.33 19.86 -21.25
N GLN A 196 12.01 20.96 -20.85
CA GLN A 196 12.67 21.89 -21.78
C GLN A 196 13.71 21.19 -22.68
N LYS A 197 14.39 20.15 -22.14
CA LYS A 197 15.38 19.35 -22.89
C LYS A 197 14.76 18.15 -23.61
N ASN A 198 13.44 18.07 -23.70
CA ASN A 198 12.70 16.96 -24.34
C ASN A 198 13.02 15.56 -23.75
N LYS A 199 13.55 15.49 -22.53
CA LYS A 199 13.75 14.22 -21.81
C LYS A 199 12.41 13.63 -21.32
N ILE A 200 11.45 14.50 -21.01
CA ILE A 200 10.05 14.16 -20.70
C ILE A 200 9.17 14.88 -21.73
N SER A 201 8.27 14.16 -22.37
CA SER A 201 7.33 14.79 -23.31
C SER A 201 6.25 15.58 -22.55
N THR A 202 5.81 16.71 -23.11
CA THR A 202 4.67 17.48 -22.59
C THR A 202 3.44 16.59 -22.42
N LYS A 203 3.20 15.67 -23.37
CA LYS A 203 2.10 14.69 -23.29
C LYS A 203 2.17 13.79 -22.05
N THR A 204 3.38 13.40 -21.61
CA THR A 204 3.56 12.62 -20.37
C THR A 204 3.12 13.43 -19.14
N LEU A 205 3.56 14.70 -19.06
CA LEU A 205 3.16 15.61 -17.98
C LEU A 205 1.64 15.86 -17.98
N GLU A 206 1.08 16.20 -19.15
CA GLU A 206 -0.35 16.46 -19.30
C GLU A 206 -1.22 15.25 -18.87
N LYS A 207 -0.79 14.03 -19.23
CA LYS A 207 -1.47 12.81 -18.80
C LYS A 207 -1.45 12.65 -17.28
N ALA A 208 -0.31 12.87 -16.64
CA ALA A 208 -0.18 12.79 -15.18
C ALA A 208 -1.03 13.87 -14.47
N VAL A 209 -0.94 15.11 -14.93
CA VAL A 209 -1.75 16.22 -14.40
C VAL A 209 -3.24 15.94 -14.56
N LYS A 210 -3.67 15.51 -15.74
CA LYS A 210 -5.09 15.17 -16.00
C LYS A 210 -5.61 14.11 -15.03
N LYS A 211 -4.85 13.03 -14.79
CA LYS A 211 -5.25 11.98 -13.86
C LYS A 211 -5.36 12.50 -12.42
N ASN A 212 -4.41 13.33 -11.97
CA ASN A 212 -4.46 13.95 -10.65
C ASN A 212 -5.68 14.88 -10.50
N LEU A 213 -5.97 15.70 -11.52
CA LEU A 213 -7.16 16.56 -11.52
C LEU A 213 -8.46 15.76 -11.53
N MET A 214 -8.51 14.66 -12.29
CA MET A 214 -9.67 13.77 -12.30
C MET A 214 -9.87 13.08 -10.95
N ALA A 215 -8.80 12.67 -10.26
CA ALA A 215 -8.89 12.11 -8.92
C ALA A 215 -9.44 13.14 -7.93
N LYS A 216 -8.94 14.38 -7.96
CA LYS A 216 -9.47 15.49 -7.15
C LYS A 216 -10.95 15.77 -7.45
N TYR A 217 -11.34 15.78 -8.72
CA TYR A 217 -12.73 15.96 -9.11
C TYR A 217 -13.63 14.83 -8.58
N LYS A 218 -13.24 13.58 -8.78
CA LYS A 218 -13.97 12.40 -8.27
C LYS A 218 -14.12 12.40 -6.76
N SER A 219 -13.15 12.95 -6.03
CA SER A 219 -13.19 13.10 -4.57
C SER A 219 -14.07 14.27 -4.11
N GLY A 220 -14.67 15.04 -5.02
CA GLY A 220 -15.52 16.18 -4.71
C GLY A 220 -14.75 17.45 -4.35
N LEU A 221 -13.44 17.53 -4.58
CA LEU A 221 -12.63 18.71 -4.25
C LEU A 221 -12.93 19.94 -5.12
N ASN A 222 -13.67 19.79 -6.22
CA ASN A 222 -14.23 20.89 -6.99
C ASN A 222 -15.30 21.68 -6.21
N TYR A 223 -15.89 21.08 -5.16
CA TYR A 223 -16.80 21.71 -4.21
C TYR A 223 -16.22 21.61 -2.79
N PHE A 224 -14.96 21.97 -2.65
CA PHE A 224 -14.26 21.86 -1.38
C PHE A 224 -15.00 22.59 -0.25
N LYS A 225 -15.22 21.85 0.85
CA LYS A 225 -15.71 22.40 2.12
C LYS A 225 -14.75 21.96 3.23
N PRO A 226 -14.33 22.89 4.09
CA PRO A 226 -13.56 22.54 5.29
C PRO A 226 -14.31 21.50 6.13
N ILE A 227 -13.58 20.61 6.78
CA ILE A 227 -14.17 19.68 7.75
C ILE A 227 -14.65 20.47 8.99
N LYS A 228 -15.72 19.98 9.61
CA LYS A 228 -16.15 20.46 10.92
C LYS A 228 -15.26 19.81 11.99
N ILE A 229 -14.70 20.61 12.88
CA ILE A 229 -13.81 20.10 13.95
C ILE A 229 -14.57 19.75 15.22
N GLU A 230 -15.82 20.22 15.36
CA GLU A 230 -16.69 19.87 16.50
C GLU A 230 -16.92 18.36 16.54
N ASN A 231 -16.85 17.79 17.71
CA ASN A 231 -17.05 16.37 18.02
C ASN A 231 -16.16 15.40 17.19
N ILE A 232 -14.99 15.88 16.71
CA ILE A 232 -14.13 15.04 15.85
C ILE A 232 -13.56 13.83 16.60
N VAL A 233 -13.26 13.98 17.89
CA VAL A 233 -12.73 12.91 18.73
C VAL A 233 -13.81 11.87 18.98
N GLU A 234 -14.99 12.29 19.33
CA GLU A 234 -16.16 11.42 19.57
C GLU A 234 -16.57 10.66 18.30
N ASP A 235 -16.58 11.36 17.16
CA ASP A 235 -16.92 10.73 15.87
C ASP A 235 -15.91 9.65 15.45
N LEU A 236 -14.64 9.78 15.86
CA LEU A 236 -13.59 8.83 15.56
C LEU A 236 -13.44 7.71 16.60
N ASN A 237 -14.18 7.78 17.74
CA ASN A 237 -14.12 6.83 18.84
C ASN A 237 -15.53 6.41 19.26
N GLN A 238 -16.32 5.91 18.33
CA GLN A 238 -17.69 5.46 18.57
C GLN A 238 -17.69 4.04 19.16
N ASP A 239 -18.75 3.68 19.92
CA ASP A 239 -18.92 2.34 20.49
C ASP A 239 -18.80 1.22 19.44
N ILE A 240 -19.25 1.48 18.22
CA ILE A 240 -19.12 0.53 17.10
C ILE A 240 -17.66 0.25 16.72
N ASP A 241 -16.73 1.19 16.97
CA ASP A 241 -15.31 0.99 16.72
C ASP A 241 -14.72 0.03 17.74
N TYR A 242 -15.06 0.20 19.02
CA TYR A 242 -14.64 -0.69 20.11
C TYR A 242 -15.22 -2.09 19.93
N ALA A 243 -16.52 -2.20 19.66
CA ALA A 243 -17.14 -3.49 19.37
C ALA A 243 -16.52 -4.22 18.16
N LEU A 244 -16.11 -3.45 17.13
CA LEU A 244 -15.39 -4.03 15.99
C LEU A 244 -13.98 -4.50 16.36
N LEU A 245 -13.26 -3.76 17.20
CA LEU A 245 -11.94 -4.16 17.70
C LEU A 245 -12.00 -5.44 18.50
N ASP A 246 -12.96 -5.54 19.45
CA ASP A 246 -13.18 -6.75 20.25
C ASP A 246 -13.47 -7.96 19.36
N ARG A 247 -14.38 -7.80 18.42
CA ARG A 247 -14.72 -8.86 17.47
C ARG A 247 -13.53 -9.27 16.60
N LEU A 248 -12.72 -8.31 16.12
CA LEU A 248 -11.51 -8.62 15.34
C LEU A 248 -10.47 -9.35 16.20
N ALA A 249 -10.33 -8.99 17.47
CA ALA A 249 -9.44 -9.69 18.40
C ALA A 249 -9.91 -11.14 18.61
N GLU A 250 -11.19 -11.35 18.89
CA GLU A 250 -11.77 -12.69 19.06
C GLU A 250 -11.61 -13.57 17.80
N GLU A 251 -12.01 -13.04 16.62
CA GLU A 251 -11.95 -13.77 15.35
C GLU A 251 -10.53 -14.02 14.84
N SER A 252 -9.52 -13.25 15.30
CA SER A 252 -8.12 -13.44 14.94
C SER A 252 -7.39 -14.45 15.82
N MET A 253 -7.98 -14.86 16.93
CA MET A 253 -7.34 -15.82 17.85
C MET A 253 -7.10 -17.15 17.16
N THR A 254 -5.85 -17.60 17.19
CA THR A 254 -5.43 -18.84 16.54
C THR A 254 -5.00 -19.85 17.60
N LEU A 255 -5.70 -20.98 17.65
CA LEU A 255 -5.36 -22.08 18.54
C LEU A 255 -4.16 -22.85 18.00
N VAL A 256 -2.97 -22.54 18.49
CA VAL A 256 -1.71 -23.15 18.04
C VAL A 256 -1.54 -24.58 18.57
N LYS A 257 -2.03 -24.84 19.79
CA LYS A 257 -1.89 -26.15 20.45
C LYS A 257 -3.02 -26.37 21.45
N ASN A 258 -3.69 -27.51 21.36
CA ASN A 258 -4.70 -27.97 22.30
C ASN A 258 -4.51 -29.47 22.55
N GLN A 259 -3.56 -29.82 23.42
CA GLN A 259 -3.34 -31.21 23.82
C GLN A 259 -4.39 -31.64 24.83
N ASN A 260 -4.89 -32.86 24.69
CA ASN A 260 -5.90 -33.47 25.57
C ASN A 260 -7.23 -32.70 25.60
N THR A 261 -7.58 -31.94 24.57
CA THR A 261 -8.84 -31.17 24.50
C THR A 261 -9.11 -30.29 25.72
N ASN A 262 -8.08 -29.69 26.28
CA ASN A 262 -8.18 -28.82 27.46
C ASN A 262 -8.96 -27.50 27.20
N LEU A 263 -9.16 -27.13 25.96
CA LEU A 263 -9.97 -25.98 25.56
C LEU A 263 -11.28 -26.44 24.90
N PRO A 264 -12.42 -25.81 25.20
CA PRO A 264 -12.61 -24.68 26.11
C PRO A 264 -12.45 -25.07 27.59
N LEU A 265 -11.94 -24.15 28.41
CA LEU A 265 -11.82 -24.35 29.83
C LEU A 265 -13.21 -24.32 30.53
N SER A 266 -13.45 -25.29 31.43
CA SER A 266 -14.60 -25.21 32.33
C SER A 266 -14.28 -24.26 33.50
N ILE A 267 -15.00 -23.16 33.59
CA ILE A 267 -14.79 -22.14 34.64
C ILE A 267 -15.09 -22.72 36.03
N SER A 268 -15.97 -23.72 36.11
CA SER A 268 -16.39 -24.34 37.38
C SER A 268 -15.26 -25.10 38.09
N ASP A 269 -14.26 -25.59 37.34
CA ASP A 269 -13.23 -26.50 37.88
C ASP A 269 -11.89 -25.81 38.12
N GLN A 270 -11.76 -24.55 37.75
CA GLN A 270 -10.50 -23.82 37.81
C GLN A 270 -10.44 -22.87 39.02
N LYS A 271 -9.46 -23.09 39.90
CA LYS A 271 -9.17 -22.18 41.01
C LYS A 271 -8.28 -20.99 40.63
N SER A 272 -7.45 -21.16 39.64
CA SER A 272 -6.56 -20.11 39.08
C SER A 272 -6.11 -20.45 37.67
N ILE A 273 -5.93 -19.43 36.86
CA ILE A 273 -5.37 -19.56 35.49
C ILE A 273 -4.12 -18.70 35.45
N ALA A 274 -2.97 -19.30 35.10
CA ALA A 274 -1.75 -18.57 34.83
C ALA A 274 -1.74 -18.15 33.37
N VAL A 275 -1.60 -16.86 33.11
CA VAL A 275 -1.47 -16.31 31.75
C VAL A 275 -0.02 -15.85 31.57
N SER A 276 0.64 -16.39 30.54
CA SER A 276 1.95 -15.94 30.10
C SER A 276 1.83 -15.39 28.69
N TYR A 277 2.41 -14.24 28.45
CA TYR A 277 2.39 -13.60 27.14
C TYR A 277 3.74 -12.97 26.82
N THR A 278 4.07 -12.89 25.54
CA THR A 278 5.22 -12.12 25.04
C THR A 278 4.71 -10.87 24.35
N HIS A 279 5.14 -9.72 24.82
CA HIS A 279 4.76 -8.42 24.26
C HIS A 279 5.98 -7.67 23.76
N LEU A 280 5.86 -7.06 22.60
CA LEU A 280 6.88 -6.15 22.09
C LEU A 280 6.89 -4.79 22.82
N ARG A 281 5.83 -4.47 23.61
CA ARG A 281 5.73 -3.28 24.46
C ARG A 281 5.03 -3.64 25.78
N ALA A 282 5.83 -3.74 26.82
CA ALA A 282 5.38 -4.05 28.18
C ALA A 282 4.92 -2.79 28.94
N HIS A 283 3.98 -1.99 28.43
CA HIS A 283 3.55 -0.78 29.12
C HIS A 283 2.04 -0.56 29.19
N GLU A 284 1.24 -1.56 28.88
CA GLU A 284 -0.18 -1.46 29.19
C GLU A 284 -0.48 -2.39 30.35
N THR A 285 -0.42 -1.82 31.57
CA THR A 285 -1.08 -2.39 32.73
C THR A 285 -2.57 -2.42 32.43
N LEU A 286 -3.14 -3.62 32.33
CA LEU A 286 -4.57 -3.82 32.39
C LEU A 286 -5.10 -3.16 33.67
N ARG A 287 -5.88 -2.11 33.52
CA ARG A 287 -6.74 -1.56 34.55
C ARG A 287 -8.10 -2.19 34.44
#